data_f50521a81a097e7c64035d61f1b769e9
#
_entry.id   f50521a81a097e7c64035d61f1b769e9
#
_cell.length_a   1.000
_cell.length_b   1.000
_cell.length_c   1.000
_cell.angle_alpha   90.00
_cell.angle_beta   90.00
_cell.angle_gamma   90.00
#
_symmetry.space_group_name_H-M   'P 1'
#
loop_
_entity.id
_entity.type
_entity.pdbx_description
1 polymer ?
#
loop_
_entity_poly.entity_id
_entity_poly.type
_entity_poly.pdbx_seq_one_letter_code
_entity_poly.pdbx_strand_id
1 'polypeptide(L)'
;MELAGLDRSRPLKIADIGCGTGVSTILLAKELETKITAVDFLPEFLEELQIRARSNGVAEQITTLNCSMDTLPFSDEEYDVIWSEGAIYNMGFEAGVAAWRRFLKPGGKLIVSEITWLRATRPAELQSYWDEEYPEVNVASAKIGILERHGYIPKAYFFLPPHCWLENYYRPMQDQFDAFLKRHGQSKQAKTIVDSEKHEITLYEKYCDYYSYGVYIAKKV
;
A
#
# COMPACT_ATOMS: atom_id res chain seq x y z
N MET A 1 9.16 -8.97 -4.88
CA MET A 1 8.79 -9.91 -5.97
C MET A 1 9.34 -11.31 -5.77
N GLU A 2 10.61 -11.52 -5.45
CA GLU A 2 11.18 -12.86 -5.21
C GLU A 2 10.45 -13.64 -4.12
N LEU A 3 10.25 -13.03 -2.95
CA LEU A 3 9.50 -13.64 -1.84
C LEU A 3 8.07 -14.04 -2.20
N ALA A 4 7.46 -13.32 -3.12
CA ALA A 4 6.13 -13.66 -3.62
C ALA A 4 6.16 -14.87 -4.58
N GLY A 5 7.34 -15.28 -5.07
CA GLY A 5 7.49 -16.39 -6.00
C GLY A 5 6.59 -16.25 -7.22
N LEU A 6 6.54 -15.04 -7.80
CA LEU A 6 5.74 -14.79 -9.00
C LEU A 6 6.33 -15.56 -10.17
N ASP A 7 5.46 -16.23 -10.92
CA ASP A 7 5.86 -16.98 -12.09
C ASP A 7 6.19 -16.02 -13.24
N ARG A 8 7.47 -15.92 -13.58
CA ARG A 8 7.98 -15.06 -14.65
C ARG A 8 7.98 -15.74 -16.02
N SER A 9 7.59 -17.03 -16.09
CA SER A 9 7.58 -17.78 -17.35
C SER A 9 6.31 -17.59 -18.17
N ARG A 10 5.33 -16.87 -17.66
CA ARG A 10 4.06 -16.57 -18.31
C ARG A 10 3.56 -15.18 -18.00
N PRO A 11 2.75 -14.58 -18.87
CA PRO A 11 2.07 -13.33 -18.59
C PRO A 11 1.17 -13.45 -17.33
N LEU A 12 1.24 -12.45 -16.46
CA LEU A 12 0.40 -12.33 -15.27
C LEU A 12 -0.65 -11.24 -15.47
N LYS A 13 -1.85 -11.44 -14.91
CA LYS A 13 -2.87 -10.39 -14.76
C LYS A 13 -2.84 -9.89 -13.32
N ILE A 14 -2.49 -8.63 -13.13
CA ILE A 14 -2.29 -8.01 -11.82
C ILE A 14 -3.30 -6.88 -11.62
N ALA A 15 -3.93 -6.81 -10.45
CA ALA A 15 -4.61 -5.61 -9.98
C ALA A 15 -3.71 -4.92 -8.94
N ASP A 16 -3.38 -3.64 -9.17
CA ASP A 16 -2.70 -2.78 -8.21
C ASP A 16 -3.73 -1.83 -7.62
N ILE A 17 -4.19 -2.12 -6.38
CA ILE A 17 -5.32 -1.44 -5.74
C ILE A 17 -4.80 -0.37 -4.78
N GLY A 18 -5.19 0.89 -5.01
CA GLY A 18 -4.62 2.05 -4.36
C GLY A 18 -3.23 2.36 -4.90
N CYS A 19 -3.11 2.36 -6.23
CA CYS A 19 -1.82 2.45 -6.93
C CYS A 19 -1.12 3.82 -6.80
N GLY A 20 -1.84 4.85 -6.35
CA GLY A 20 -1.32 6.21 -6.26
C GLY A 20 -0.78 6.70 -7.61
N THR A 21 0.38 7.34 -7.59
CA THR A 21 1.07 7.82 -8.79
C THR A 21 1.90 6.72 -9.49
N GLY A 22 1.72 5.45 -9.09
CA GLY A 22 2.14 4.28 -9.84
C GLY A 22 3.58 3.81 -9.66
N VAL A 23 4.22 4.08 -8.54
CA VAL A 23 5.61 3.63 -8.32
C VAL A 23 5.72 2.11 -8.40
N SER A 24 4.88 1.39 -7.66
CA SER A 24 4.82 -0.09 -7.68
C SER A 24 4.32 -0.62 -9.01
N THR A 25 3.27 0.01 -9.58
CA THR A 25 2.71 -0.35 -10.89
C THR A 25 3.79 -0.36 -11.99
N ILE A 26 4.58 0.72 -12.08
CA ILE A 26 5.64 0.86 -13.10
C ILE A 26 6.75 -0.15 -12.87
N LEU A 27 7.15 -0.37 -11.62
CA LEU A 27 8.16 -1.37 -11.28
C LEU A 27 7.72 -2.79 -11.66
N LEU A 28 6.46 -3.15 -11.34
CA LEU A 28 5.88 -4.44 -11.71
C LEU A 28 5.84 -4.62 -13.24
N ALA A 29 5.43 -3.56 -13.97
CA ALA A 29 5.37 -3.60 -15.43
C ALA A 29 6.74 -3.74 -16.09
N LYS A 30 7.80 -3.18 -15.50
CA LYS A 30 9.17 -3.32 -16.00
C LYS A 30 9.77 -4.69 -15.76
N GLU A 31 9.45 -5.30 -14.62
CA GLU A 31 10.09 -6.52 -14.15
C GLU A 31 9.37 -7.80 -14.56
N LEU A 32 8.11 -7.68 -14.98
CA LEU A 32 7.23 -8.80 -15.29
C LEU A 32 6.61 -8.64 -16.67
N GLU A 33 6.46 -9.73 -17.40
CA GLU A 33 5.55 -9.78 -18.52
C GLU A 33 4.11 -9.83 -17.96
N THR A 34 3.39 -8.68 -17.99
CA THR A 34 2.14 -8.54 -17.27
C THR A 34 1.16 -7.58 -17.93
N LYS A 35 -0.11 -7.72 -17.58
CA LYS A 35 -1.16 -6.70 -17.74
C LYS A 35 -1.60 -6.26 -16.36
N ILE A 36 -1.51 -4.97 -16.09
CA ILE A 36 -1.83 -4.38 -14.78
C ILE A 36 -3.07 -3.50 -14.91
N THR A 37 -4.07 -3.77 -14.06
CA THR A 37 -5.16 -2.84 -13.80
C THR A 37 -4.79 -2.04 -12.56
N ALA A 38 -4.44 -0.77 -12.75
CA ALA A 38 -4.05 0.15 -11.69
C ALA A 38 -5.27 0.96 -11.24
N VAL A 39 -5.67 0.78 -10.00
CA VAL A 39 -6.88 1.37 -9.42
C VAL A 39 -6.52 2.43 -8.41
N ASP A 40 -7.13 3.60 -8.53
CA ASP A 40 -7.10 4.63 -7.50
C ASP A 40 -8.40 5.44 -7.52
N PHE A 41 -8.74 6.02 -6.35
CA PHE A 41 -9.91 6.87 -6.22
C PHE A 41 -9.67 8.29 -6.76
N LEU A 42 -8.40 8.76 -6.74
CA LEU A 42 -8.02 10.10 -7.15
C LEU A 42 -7.60 10.10 -8.63
N PRO A 43 -8.38 10.73 -9.53
CA PRO A 43 -8.08 10.74 -10.96
C PRO A 43 -6.74 11.42 -11.27
N GLU A 44 -6.33 12.42 -10.49
CA GLU A 44 -5.06 13.12 -10.64
C GLU A 44 -3.85 12.18 -10.45
N PHE A 45 -3.97 11.19 -9.57
CA PHE A 45 -2.92 10.18 -9.39
C PHE A 45 -2.81 9.27 -10.60
N LEU A 46 -3.93 8.90 -11.18
CA LEU A 46 -3.97 8.07 -12.38
C LEU A 46 -3.43 8.82 -13.63
N GLU A 47 -3.68 10.11 -13.73
CA GLU A 47 -3.09 10.97 -14.78
C GLU A 47 -1.56 11.00 -14.66
N GLU A 48 -1.04 11.21 -13.46
CA GLU A 48 0.40 11.19 -13.19
C GLU A 48 1.00 9.80 -13.46
N LEU A 49 0.32 8.72 -13.05
CA LEU A 49 0.72 7.36 -13.40
C LEU A 49 0.84 7.17 -14.91
N GLN A 50 -0.14 7.64 -15.70
CA GLN A 50 -0.10 7.51 -17.16
C GLN A 50 1.07 8.27 -17.79
N ILE A 51 1.39 9.48 -17.27
CA ILE A 51 2.55 10.26 -17.70
C ILE A 51 3.83 9.48 -17.44
N ARG A 52 3.98 8.98 -16.21
CA ARG A 52 5.14 8.18 -15.80
C ARG A 52 5.26 6.87 -16.57
N ALA A 53 4.16 6.18 -16.82
CA ALA A 53 4.13 4.92 -17.59
C ALA A 53 4.63 5.13 -19.02
N ARG A 54 4.19 6.22 -19.69
CA ARG A 54 4.71 6.60 -21.01
C ARG A 54 6.20 6.88 -20.99
N SER A 55 6.66 7.68 -20.03
CA SER A 55 8.08 8.04 -19.88
C SER A 55 8.97 6.82 -19.59
N ASN A 56 8.40 5.77 -19.02
CA ASN A 56 9.10 4.52 -18.69
C ASN A 56 8.91 3.40 -19.74
N GLY A 57 8.15 3.65 -20.82
CA GLY A 57 7.95 2.68 -21.91
C GLY A 57 7.06 1.49 -21.55
N VAL A 58 6.20 1.61 -20.52
CA VAL A 58 5.34 0.52 -20.02
C VAL A 58 3.85 0.82 -20.12
N ALA A 59 3.46 1.90 -20.80
CA ALA A 59 2.07 2.34 -20.87
C ALA A 59 1.12 1.28 -21.45
N GLU A 60 1.57 0.49 -22.41
CA GLU A 60 0.75 -0.56 -23.07
C GLU A 60 0.44 -1.75 -22.14
N GLN A 61 1.13 -1.84 -21.00
CA GLN A 61 0.92 -2.89 -20.02
C GLN A 61 -0.06 -2.46 -18.92
N ILE A 62 -0.38 -1.17 -18.81
CA ILE A 62 -1.10 -0.58 -17.69
C ILE A 62 -2.43 0.01 -18.17
N THR A 63 -3.51 -0.45 -17.54
CA THR A 63 -4.84 0.14 -17.69
C THR A 63 -5.21 0.80 -16.38
N THR A 64 -5.54 2.09 -16.39
CA THR A 64 -5.99 2.82 -15.20
C THR A 64 -7.49 2.71 -15.02
N LEU A 65 -7.93 2.58 -13.77
CA LEU A 65 -9.34 2.48 -13.39
C LEU A 65 -9.63 3.42 -12.21
N ASN A 66 -10.41 4.48 -12.46
CA ASN A 66 -10.82 5.41 -11.41
C ASN A 66 -12.08 4.88 -10.71
N CYS A 67 -11.90 4.26 -9.56
CA CYS A 67 -12.99 3.80 -8.71
C CYS A 67 -12.55 3.59 -7.25
N SER A 68 -13.52 3.47 -6.35
CA SER A 68 -13.25 3.07 -4.99
C SER A 68 -12.82 1.61 -4.90
N MET A 69 -11.89 1.31 -4.00
CA MET A 69 -11.44 -0.04 -3.70
C MET A 69 -12.52 -0.94 -3.05
N ASP A 70 -13.61 -0.31 -2.55
CA ASP A 70 -14.78 -1.02 -1.99
C ASP A 70 -15.70 -1.57 -3.06
N THR A 71 -15.70 -0.98 -4.26
CA THR A 71 -16.67 -1.25 -5.33
C THR A 71 -16.01 -1.56 -6.65
N LEU A 72 -15.02 -2.45 -6.61
CA LEU A 72 -14.24 -2.85 -7.77
C LEU A 72 -15.13 -3.62 -8.78
N PRO A 73 -15.18 -3.19 -10.06
CA PRO A 73 -15.97 -3.84 -11.10
C PRO A 73 -15.26 -5.06 -11.70
N PHE A 74 -14.60 -5.85 -10.85
CA PHE A 74 -13.83 -7.02 -11.25
C PHE A 74 -14.71 -8.28 -11.27
N SER A 75 -14.40 -9.16 -12.20
CA SER A 75 -14.99 -10.49 -12.23
C SER A 75 -14.35 -11.41 -11.17
N ASP A 76 -15.08 -12.43 -10.75
CA ASP A 76 -14.52 -13.47 -9.90
C ASP A 76 -13.36 -14.18 -10.63
N GLU A 77 -12.31 -14.51 -9.89
CA GLU A 77 -11.16 -15.26 -10.37
C GLU A 77 -10.44 -14.63 -11.58
N GLU A 78 -10.44 -13.30 -11.62
CA GLU A 78 -9.89 -12.54 -12.74
C GLU A 78 -8.37 -12.40 -12.70
N TYR A 79 -7.79 -12.25 -11.49
CA TYR A 79 -6.39 -11.87 -11.32
C TYR A 79 -5.51 -13.00 -10.79
N ASP A 80 -4.29 -13.07 -11.31
CA ASP A 80 -3.22 -13.92 -10.77
C ASP A 80 -2.62 -13.32 -9.50
N VAL A 81 -2.62 -11.98 -9.40
CA VAL A 81 -2.07 -11.22 -8.28
C VAL A 81 -2.94 -10.01 -7.99
N ILE A 82 -3.20 -9.78 -6.71
CA ILE A 82 -3.65 -8.50 -6.18
C ILE A 82 -2.49 -7.91 -5.38
N TRP A 83 -2.12 -6.69 -5.73
CA TRP A 83 -1.08 -5.89 -5.11
C TRP A 83 -1.69 -4.64 -4.49
N SER A 84 -1.29 -4.27 -3.27
CA SER A 84 -1.76 -3.05 -2.62
C SER A 84 -0.73 -2.61 -1.58
N GLU A 85 -0.08 -1.50 -1.82
CA GLU A 85 0.91 -0.93 -0.90
C GLU A 85 0.39 0.35 -0.26
N GLY A 86 0.34 0.37 1.08
CA GLY A 86 -0.05 1.56 1.85
C GLY A 86 -1.45 2.07 1.55
N ALA A 87 -2.39 1.19 1.20
CA ALA A 87 -3.74 1.60 0.79
C ALA A 87 -4.87 0.83 1.46
N ILE A 88 -4.68 -0.46 1.78
CA ILE A 88 -5.75 -1.33 2.31
C ILE A 88 -6.39 -0.79 3.61
N TYR A 89 -5.66 0.01 4.38
CA TYR A 89 -6.14 0.63 5.61
C TYR A 89 -7.41 1.48 5.40
N ASN A 90 -7.61 2.05 4.19
CA ASN A 90 -8.81 2.82 3.86
C ASN A 90 -10.11 1.99 3.91
N MET A 91 -10.01 0.67 3.75
CA MET A 91 -11.13 -0.26 3.94
C MET A 91 -11.10 -0.94 5.32
N GLY A 92 -9.93 -0.94 5.99
CA GLY A 92 -9.58 -1.87 7.05
C GLY A 92 -8.98 -3.17 6.49
N PHE A 93 -7.93 -3.65 7.16
CA PHE A 93 -7.14 -4.79 6.67
C PHE A 93 -7.99 -6.05 6.47
N GLU A 94 -8.83 -6.42 7.46
CA GLU A 94 -9.67 -7.62 7.38
C GLU A 94 -10.73 -7.49 6.28
N ALA A 95 -11.37 -6.33 6.16
CA ALA A 95 -12.38 -6.08 5.14
C ALA A 95 -11.80 -6.18 3.72
N GLY A 96 -10.64 -5.57 3.47
CA GLY A 96 -9.96 -5.66 2.17
C GLY A 96 -9.53 -7.08 1.83
N VAL A 97 -8.90 -7.79 2.77
CA VAL A 97 -8.49 -9.21 2.60
C VAL A 97 -9.68 -10.09 2.24
N ALA A 98 -10.82 -9.92 2.92
CA ALA A 98 -12.03 -10.68 2.66
C ALA A 98 -12.65 -10.35 1.30
N ALA A 99 -12.83 -9.05 1.01
CA ALA A 99 -13.52 -8.58 -0.19
C ALA A 99 -12.75 -8.92 -1.48
N TRP A 100 -11.43 -8.75 -1.49
CA TRP A 100 -10.63 -8.93 -2.69
C TRP A 100 -10.32 -10.39 -3.01
N ARG A 101 -10.53 -11.32 -2.06
CA ARG A 101 -10.28 -12.75 -2.27
C ARG A 101 -11.00 -13.33 -3.49
N ARG A 102 -12.25 -12.91 -3.72
CA ARG A 102 -13.07 -13.43 -4.83
C ARG A 102 -12.43 -13.15 -6.18
N PHE A 103 -11.73 -12.03 -6.33
CA PHE A 103 -11.12 -11.60 -7.57
C PHE A 103 -9.82 -12.35 -7.93
N LEU A 104 -9.21 -13.02 -6.95
CA LEU A 104 -8.05 -13.86 -7.19
C LEU A 104 -8.46 -15.21 -7.77
N LYS A 105 -7.74 -15.67 -8.78
CA LYS A 105 -7.81 -17.04 -9.27
C LYS A 105 -7.47 -18.05 -8.16
N PRO A 106 -7.90 -19.32 -8.26
CA PRO A 106 -7.36 -20.38 -7.39
C PRO A 106 -5.83 -20.39 -7.44
N GLY A 107 -5.19 -20.35 -6.27
CA GLY A 107 -3.73 -20.27 -6.20
C GLY A 107 -3.14 -18.88 -6.49
N GLY A 108 -3.96 -17.88 -6.79
CA GLY A 108 -3.56 -16.48 -6.94
C GLY A 108 -2.99 -15.90 -5.65
N LYS A 109 -2.29 -14.80 -5.73
CA LYS A 109 -1.53 -14.22 -4.61
C LYS A 109 -2.04 -12.84 -4.25
N LEU A 110 -2.15 -12.61 -2.95
CA LEU A 110 -2.38 -11.30 -2.35
C LEU A 110 -1.04 -10.81 -1.80
N ILE A 111 -0.64 -9.62 -2.19
CA ILE A 111 0.50 -8.90 -1.64
C ILE A 111 -0.01 -7.55 -1.15
N VAL A 112 0.03 -7.36 0.17
CA VAL A 112 -0.47 -6.13 0.80
C VAL A 112 0.52 -5.61 1.82
N SER A 113 0.65 -4.30 1.93
CA SER A 113 1.37 -3.68 3.02
C SER A 113 0.42 -2.96 3.97
N GLU A 114 0.70 -3.09 5.26
CA GLU A 114 -0.13 -2.56 6.33
C GLU A 114 0.73 -2.16 7.52
N ILE A 115 0.34 -1.06 8.18
CA ILE A 115 1.04 -0.63 9.38
C ILE A 115 0.94 -1.69 10.48
N THR A 116 2.08 -2.00 11.09
CA THR A 116 2.20 -3.19 11.92
C THR A 116 3.10 -2.92 13.11
N TRP A 117 2.68 -3.35 14.30
CA TRP A 117 3.50 -3.33 15.50
C TRP A 117 4.64 -4.34 15.41
N LEU A 118 5.86 -3.89 15.66
CA LEU A 118 7.06 -4.74 15.79
C LEU A 118 7.20 -5.33 17.17
N ARG A 119 6.56 -4.71 18.19
CA ARG A 119 6.63 -5.12 19.59
C ARG A 119 5.24 -5.19 20.21
N ALA A 120 5.03 -6.17 21.07
CA ALA A 120 3.75 -6.34 21.78
C ALA A 120 3.51 -5.23 22.81
N THR A 121 4.57 -4.73 23.46
CA THR A 121 4.52 -3.61 24.41
C THR A 121 5.14 -2.37 23.81
N ARG A 122 4.52 -1.22 24.01
CA ARG A 122 4.93 0.05 23.44
C ARG A 122 4.60 1.22 24.37
N PRO A 123 5.27 2.39 24.21
CA PRO A 123 4.99 3.59 24.98
C PRO A 123 3.53 4.05 24.83
N ALA A 124 2.95 4.56 25.91
CA ALA A 124 1.57 5.03 25.94
C ALA A 124 1.32 6.16 24.93
N GLU A 125 2.27 7.07 24.75
CA GLU A 125 2.20 8.15 23.75
C GLU A 125 1.98 7.60 22.34
N LEU A 126 2.77 6.58 21.95
CA LEU A 126 2.67 5.94 20.65
C LEU A 126 1.36 5.16 20.48
N GLN A 127 0.94 4.45 21.55
CA GLN A 127 -0.34 3.74 21.56
C GLN A 127 -1.51 4.70 21.36
N SER A 128 -1.55 5.81 22.12
CA SER A 128 -2.64 6.79 22.02
C SER A 128 -2.71 7.43 20.62
N TYR A 129 -1.57 7.74 20.03
CA TYR A 129 -1.52 8.29 18.68
C TYR A 129 -2.19 7.35 17.66
N TRP A 130 -1.79 6.08 17.65
CA TRP A 130 -2.33 5.11 16.68
C TRP A 130 -3.77 4.67 17.00
N ASP A 131 -4.20 4.73 18.27
CA ASP A 131 -5.60 4.50 18.63
C ASP A 131 -6.53 5.58 18.07
N GLU A 132 -6.01 6.81 17.85
CA GLU A 132 -6.75 7.92 17.23
C GLU A 132 -6.69 7.86 15.70
N GLU A 133 -5.49 7.65 15.13
CA GLU A 133 -5.27 7.73 13.68
C GLU A 133 -5.71 6.46 12.95
N TYR A 134 -5.37 5.29 13.49
CA TYR A 134 -5.72 4.00 12.90
C TYR A 134 -5.76 2.87 13.95
N PRO A 135 -6.90 2.66 14.62
CA PRO A 135 -7.02 1.71 15.72
C PRO A 135 -6.85 0.24 15.31
N GLU A 136 -6.85 -0.09 14.01
CA GLU A 136 -6.61 -1.45 13.52
C GLU A 136 -5.13 -1.86 13.48
N VAL A 137 -4.19 -0.98 13.85
CA VAL A 137 -2.76 -1.35 13.92
C VAL A 137 -2.58 -2.53 14.87
N ASN A 138 -1.96 -3.59 14.38
CA ASN A 138 -1.79 -4.81 15.15
C ASN A 138 -0.44 -5.47 14.87
N VAL A 139 -0.09 -6.51 15.63
CA VAL A 139 1.12 -7.31 15.41
C VAL A 139 0.97 -8.23 14.19
N ALA A 140 2.09 -8.62 13.59
CA ALA A 140 2.10 -9.46 12.39
C ALA A 140 1.33 -10.78 12.56
N SER A 141 1.40 -11.43 13.73
CA SER A 141 0.66 -12.66 14.00
C SER A 141 -0.85 -12.49 13.91
N ALA A 142 -1.39 -11.34 14.34
CA ALA A 142 -2.82 -11.03 14.20
C ALA A 142 -3.21 -10.85 12.72
N LYS A 143 -2.41 -10.11 11.94
CA LYS A 143 -2.65 -9.91 10.50
C LYS A 143 -2.54 -11.25 9.73
N ILE A 144 -1.59 -12.11 10.08
CA ILE A 144 -1.45 -13.46 9.52
C ILE A 144 -2.68 -14.31 9.85
N GLY A 145 -3.15 -14.27 11.11
CA GLY A 145 -4.37 -14.98 11.51
C GLY A 145 -5.62 -14.51 10.73
N ILE A 146 -5.71 -13.22 10.36
CA ILE A 146 -6.76 -12.72 9.47
C ILE A 146 -6.66 -13.38 8.09
N LEU A 147 -5.48 -13.42 7.49
CA LEU A 147 -5.29 -14.07 6.19
C LEU A 147 -5.74 -15.54 6.22
N GLU A 148 -5.35 -16.30 7.26
CA GLU A 148 -5.73 -17.70 7.42
C GLU A 148 -7.24 -17.89 7.57
N ARG A 149 -7.91 -17.07 8.40
CA ARG A 149 -9.38 -17.13 8.58
C ARG A 149 -10.13 -16.88 7.28
N HIS A 150 -9.56 -16.05 6.39
CA HIS A 150 -10.17 -15.73 5.09
C HIS A 150 -9.67 -16.64 3.95
N GLY A 151 -9.14 -17.83 4.25
CA GLY A 151 -8.81 -18.85 3.25
C GLY A 151 -7.59 -18.52 2.40
N TYR A 152 -6.59 -17.89 3.01
CA TYR A 152 -5.27 -17.74 2.42
C TYR A 152 -4.25 -18.60 3.17
N ILE A 153 -3.23 -19.03 2.46
CA ILE A 153 -2.01 -19.60 3.04
C ILE A 153 -0.95 -18.50 3.05
N PRO A 154 -0.54 -18.00 4.23
CA PRO A 154 0.59 -17.08 4.34
C PRO A 154 1.86 -17.72 3.75
N LYS A 155 2.60 -16.97 2.95
CA LYS A 155 3.83 -17.43 2.32
C LYS A 155 5.07 -16.79 2.88
N ALA A 156 5.00 -15.48 3.08
CA ALA A 156 6.07 -14.70 3.67
C ALA A 156 5.49 -13.41 4.25
N TYR A 157 6.21 -12.81 5.17
CA TYR A 157 6.05 -11.41 5.54
C TYR A 157 7.41 -10.82 5.89
N PHE A 158 7.53 -9.51 5.78
CA PHE A 158 8.69 -8.76 6.21
C PHE A 158 8.30 -7.34 6.57
N PHE A 159 9.15 -6.64 7.29
CA PHE A 159 8.95 -5.24 7.63
C PHE A 159 9.84 -4.35 6.78
N LEU A 160 9.29 -3.20 6.38
CA LEU A 160 10.09 -2.18 5.72
C LEU A 160 11.15 -1.63 6.69
N PRO A 161 12.40 -1.55 6.27
CA PRO A 161 13.45 -0.97 7.10
C PRO A 161 13.24 0.56 7.27
N PRO A 162 13.79 1.16 8.36
CA PRO A 162 13.54 2.56 8.69
C PRO A 162 13.88 3.56 7.57
N HIS A 163 14.86 3.29 6.72
CA HIS A 163 15.20 4.19 5.61
C HIS A 163 14.07 4.34 4.57
N CYS A 164 13.18 3.34 4.43
CA CYS A 164 12.01 3.46 3.57
C CYS A 164 11.07 4.59 4.03
N TRP A 165 10.95 4.78 5.34
CA TRP A 165 10.19 5.86 5.92
C TRP A 165 10.97 7.18 5.89
N LEU A 166 12.17 7.19 6.46
CA LEU A 166 12.92 8.42 6.71
C LEU A 166 13.43 9.05 5.41
N GLU A 167 14.01 8.24 4.51
CA GLU A 167 14.69 8.76 3.32
C GLU A 167 13.78 8.77 2.08
N ASN A 168 12.92 7.75 1.94
CA ASN A 168 12.15 7.58 0.72
C ASN A 168 10.73 8.17 0.82
N TYR A 169 10.24 8.44 2.04
CA TYR A 169 8.91 9.00 2.25
C TYR A 169 8.93 10.34 2.97
N TYR A 170 9.42 10.41 4.21
CA TYR A 170 9.34 11.63 5.01
C TYR A 170 10.25 12.76 4.51
N ARG A 171 11.50 12.49 4.14
CA ARG A 171 12.41 13.53 3.64
C ARG A 171 11.89 14.20 2.37
N PRO A 172 11.48 13.46 1.31
CA PRO A 172 10.86 14.10 0.14
C PRO A 172 9.59 14.89 0.46
N MET A 173 8.80 14.44 1.44
CA MET A 173 7.61 15.16 1.90
C MET A 173 7.98 16.47 2.61
N GLN A 174 8.94 16.43 3.54
CA GLN A 174 9.44 17.61 4.24
C GLN A 174 9.96 18.68 3.26
N ASP A 175 10.69 18.26 2.21
CA ASP A 175 11.19 19.15 1.17
C ASP A 175 10.07 19.89 0.41
N GLN A 176 8.84 19.36 0.44
CA GLN A 176 7.68 19.99 -0.20
C GLN A 176 6.86 20.89 0.72
N PHE A 177 7.10 20.92 2.02
CA PHE A 177 6.26 21.69 2.98
C PHE A 177 6.19 23.17 2.66
N ASP A 178 7.31 23.81 2.37
CA ASP A 178 7.32 25.25 2.05
C ASP A 178 6.59 25.56 0.74
N ALA A 179 6.79 24.72 -0.28
CA ALA A 179 6.12 24.85 -1.56
C ALA A 179 4.60 24.62 -1.41
N PHE A 180 4.21 23.61 -0.61
CA PHE A 180 2.81 23.34 -0.27
C PHE A 180 2.16 24.51 0.44
N LEU A 181 2.77 25.02 1.51
CA LEU A 181 2.24 26.17 2.26
C LEU A 181 2.10 27.42 1.38
N LYS A 182 3.10 27.69 0.53
CA LYS A 182 3.05 28.82 -0.40
C LYS A 182 1.90 28.67 -1.41
N ARG A 183 1.72 27.50 -2.01
CA ARG A 183 0.65 27.19 -2.97
C ARG A 183 -0.74 27.36 -2.36
N HIS A 184 -0.90 27.04 -1.08
CA HIS A 184 -2.15 27.15 -0.34
C HIS A 184 -2.29 28.44 0.47
N GLY A 185 -1.53 29.52 0.11
CA GLY A 185 -1.66 30.85 0.68
C GLY A 185 -1.40 30.91 2.18
N GLN A 186 -0.57 30.02 2.75
CA GLN A 186 -0.30 29.95 4.19
C GLN A 186 -1.59 29.79 5.05
N SER A 187 -2.62 29.17 4.49
CA SER A 187 -3.90 29.00 5.17
C SER A 187 -3.77 28.21 6.47
N LYS A 188 -4.69 28.41 7.41
CA LYS A 188 -4.71 27.67 8.68
C LYS A 188 -4.79 26.16 8.43
N GLN A 189 -5.62 25.72 7.48
CA GLN A 189 -5.77 24.32 7.12
C GLN A 189 -4.45 23.72 6.60
N ALA A 190 -3.75 24.43 5.68
CA ALA A 190 -2.48 23.98 5.17
C ALA A 190 -1.41 23.85 6.27
N LYS A 191 -1.37 24.79 7.21
CA LYS A 191 -0.49 24.72 8.38
C LYS A 191 -0.81 23.54 9.28
N THR A 192 -2.10 23.31 9.57
CA THR A 192 -2.53 22.16 10.37
C THR A 192 -2.07 20.84 9.74
N ILE A 193 -2.20 20.69 8.42
CA ILE A 193 -1.72 19.48 7.72
C ILE A 193 -0.21 19.32 7.91
N VAL A 194 0.58 20.36 7.63
CA VAL A 194 2.04 20.31 7.78
C VAL A 194 2.47 20.02 9.22
N ASP A 195 1.77 20.59 10.20
CA ASP A 195 2.06 20.36 11.62
C ASP A 195 1.74 18.92 12.03
N SER A 196 0.66 18.33 11.52
CA SER A 196 0.31 16.92 11.71
C SER A 196 1.39 15.99 11.12
N GLU A 197 1.82 16.24 9.88
CA GLU A 197 2.88 15.47 9.24
C GLU A 197 4.21 15.56 10.00
N LYS A 198 4.59 16.75 10.47
CA LYS A 198 5.79 16.93 11.31
C LYS A 198 5.69 16.18 12.64
N HIS A 199 4.51 16.11 13.22
CA HIS A 199 4.27 15.35 14.44
C HIS A 199 4.47 13.85 14.20
N GLU A 200 3.88 13.30 13.13
CA GLU A 200 4.06 11.90 12.73
C GLU A 200 5.53 11.57 12.48
N ILE A 201 6.24 12.43 11.73
CA ILE A 201 7.68 12.25 11.47
C ILE A 201 8.48 12.19 12.76
N THR A 202 8.24 13.14 13.68
CA THR A 202 8.92 13.17 15.00
C THR A 202 8.61 11.92 15.81
N LEU A 203 7.37 11.43 15.75
CA LEU A 203 6.95 10.22 16.42
C LEU A 203 7.65 8.98 15.84
N TYR A 204 7.76 8.91 14.50
CA TYR A 204 8.47 7.83 13.84
C TYR A 204 9.96 7.84 14.15
N GLU A 205 10.63 8.98 14.08
CA GLU A 205 12.06 9.12 14.45
C GLU A 205 12.32 8.62 15.88
N LYS A 206 11.40 8.90 16.80
CA LYS A 206 11.50 8.47 18.21
C LYS A 206 11.20 6.99 18.41
N TYR A 207 10.30 6.42 17.59
CA TYR A 207 9.70 5.11 17.84
C TYR A 207 9.79 4.13 16.66
N CYS A 208 10.70 4.32 15.71
CA CYS A 208 10.87 3.46 14.53
C CYS A 208 11.13 1.97 14.87
N ASP A 209 11.58 1.66 16.10
CA ASP A 209 11.75 0.29 16.59
C ASP A 209 10.45 -0.40 17.04
N TYR A 210 9.32 0.32 17.07
CA TYR A 210 8.04 -0.19 17.58
C TYR A 210 7.03 -0.50 16.49
N TYR A 211 7.10 0.16 15.33
CA TYR A 211 6.19 -0.06 14.21
C TYR A 211 6.85 0.19 12.85
N SER A 212 6.30 -0.43 11.84
CA SER A 212 6.63 -0.18 10.44
C SER A 212 5.53 -0.73 9.54
N TYR A 213 5.62 -0.53 8.24
CA TYR A 213 4.83 -1.33 7.30
C TYR A 213 5.31 -2.78 7.29
N GLY A 214 4.39 -3.69 7.59
CA GLY A 214 4.53 -5.11 7.30
C GLY A 214 4.00 -5.41 5.92
N VAL A 215 4.81 -6.04 5.08
CA VAL A 215 4.39 -6.55 3.78
C VAL A 215 4.00 -8.01 3.93
N TYR A 216 2.76 -8.35 3.60
CA TYR A 216 2.20 -9.69 3.74
C TYR A 216 1.97 -10.32 2.38
N ILE A 217 2.47 -11.52 2.18
CA ILE A 217 2.36 -12.29 0.96
C ILE A 217 1.60 -13.56 1.26
N ALA A 218 0.45 -13.73 0.64
CA ALA A 218 -0.43 -14.87 0.88
C ALA A 218 -0.99 -15.45 -0.42
N LYS A 219 -1.30 -16.74 -0.43
CA LYS A 219 -1.86 -17.48 -1.57
C LYS A 219 -3.30 -17.86 -1.27
N LYS A 220 -4.23 -17.56 -2.19
CA LYS A 220 -5.61 -18.05 -2.14
C LYS A 220 -5.64 -19.59 -2.24
N VAL A 221 -6.37 -20.23 -1.34
CA VAL A 221 -6.68 -21.66 -1.36
C VAL A 221 -7.94 -21.90 -2.17
#